data_d5d6809279243f83b09fd75c47645046
#
_entry.id   d5d6809279243f83b09fd75c47645046
#
_cell.length_a   1.000
_cell.length_b   1.000
_cell.length_c   1.000
_cell.angle_alpha   90.00
_cell.angle_beta   90.00
_cell.angle_gamma   90.00
#
_symmetry.space_group_name_H-M   'P 1'
#
loop_
_entity.id
_entity.type
_entity.pdbx_description
1 polymer ?
#
loop_
_entity_poly.entity_id
_entity_poly.type
_entity_poly.pdbx_seq_one_letter_code
_entity_poly.pdbx_strand_id
1 'polypeptide(L)'
;MLVIIAAIGIVAFLVGYIVPEFAKLFIDIGLKESDFPESTKFLISLSYNVKNNYIIIILSVVAVIVAWRLFVGTRFGRRVADRIKLMIPIFGKLHHKVCMARFSRTMGTLLTSGVPILQAMETVAGTVGNSIMADAVLDARARIREGDRIGDPLEASKMFPPMVVHMIGVGEESGSLDFMLQKIADFYESEVEATLQSLTAALEPILIVMLGGIVLFIVIAMFAPLLTVITQLSDGGFGDS
;
A
#
# COMPACT_ATOMS: atom_id res chain seq x y z
N MET A 1 -7.47 -5.84 8.05
CA MET A 1 -8.56 -5.02 7.47
C MET A 1 -9.57 -4.54 8.52
N LEU A 2 -10.16 -5.44 9.35
CA LEU A 2 -11.16 -5.07 10.36
C LEU A 2 -10.64 -4.03 11.36
N VAL A 3 -9.39 -4.17 11.83
CA VAL A 3 -8.76 -3.22 12.77
C VAL A 3 -8.61 -1.81 12.17
N ILE A 4 -8.24 -1.70 10.89
CA ILE A 4 -8.11 -0.41 10.20
C ILE A 4 -9.47 0.27 10.07
N ILE A 5 -10.51 -0.48 9.73
CA ILE A 5 -11.88 0.05 9.62
C ILE A 5 -12.37 0.53 11.00
N ALA A 6 -12.13 -0.27 12.05
CA ALA A 6 -12.47 0.13 13.41
C ALA A 6 -11.71 1.38 13.85
N ALA A 7 -10.40 1.46 13.57
CA ALA A 7 -9.59 2.63 13.90
C ALA A 7 -10.08 3.90 13.21
N ILE A 8 -10.36 3.82 11.90
CA ILE A 8 -10.94 4.95 11.14
C ILE A 8 -12.31 5.33 11.70
N GLY A 9 -13.16 4.35 12.06
CA GLY A 9 -14.46 4.58 12.65
C GLY A 9 -14.38 5.30 13.99
N ILE A 10 -13.45 4.91 14.87
CA ILE A 10 -13.22 5.57 16.16
C ILE A 10 -12.74 7.02 15.96
N VAL A 11 -11.76 7.25 15.08
CA VAL A 11 -11.27 8.61 14.81
C VAL A 11 -12.35 9.48 14.18
N ALA A 12 -13.11 8.96 13.23
CA ALA A 12 -14.22 9.67 12.59
C ALA A 12 -15.33 10.02 13.62
N PHE A 13 -15.64 9.12 14.53
CA PHE A 13 -16.61 9.36 15.61
C PHE A 13 -16.10 10.45 16.57
N LEU A 14 -14.84 10.37 17.01
CA LEU A 14 -14.26 11.36 17.89
C LEU A 14 -14.26 12.75 17.25
N VAL A 15 -13.75 12.87 16.03
CA VAL A 15 -13.64 14.16 15.31
C VAL A 15 -15.02 14.67 14.87
N GLY A 16 -15.92 13.80 14.40
CA GLY A 16 -17.22 14.20 13.85
C GLY A 16 -18.31 14.46 14.88
N TYR A 17 -18.21 13.85 16.06
CA TYR A 17 -19.25 13.95 17.10
C TYR A 17 -18.72 14.51 18.41
N ILE A 18 -17.66 13.95 18.96
CA ILE A 18 -17.18 14.33 20.29
C ILE A 18 -16.56 15.74 20.29
N VAL A 19 -15.66 16.03 19.35
CA VAL A 19 -14.99 17.35 19.28
C VAL A 19 -15.97 18.52 19.14
N PRO A 20 -17.01 18.48 18.25
CA PRO A 20 -17.98 19.58 18.15
C PRO A 20 -18.82 19.75 19.41
N GLU A 21 -19.16 18.67 20.10
CA GLU A 21 -19.96 18.73 21.32
C GLU A 21 -19.18 19.40 22.45
N PHE A 22 -17.91 19.08 22.60
CA PHE A 22 -17.05 19.77 23.55
C PHE A 22 -16.80 21.24 23.20
N ALA A 23 -16.66 21.56 21.92
CA ALA A 23 -16.54 22.96 21.48
C ALA A 23 -17.74 23.81 21.89
N LYS A 24 -18.96 23.25 21.77
CA LYS A 24 -20.18 23.94 22.23
C LYS A 24 -20.18 24.13 23.75
N LEU A 25 -19.85 23.08 24.52
CA LEU A 25 -19.75 23.18 25.96
C LEU A 25 -18.80 24.30 26.43
N PHE A 26 -17.66 24.46 25.74
CA PHE A 26 -16.71 25.53 26.04
C PHE A 26 -17.28 26.93 25.77
N ILE A 27 -18.03 27.08 24.69
CA ILE A 27 -18.70 28.34 24.38
C ILE A 27 -19.81 28.63 25.40
N ASP A 28 -20.57 27.62 25.81
CA ASP A 28 -21.66 27.75 26.80
C ASP A 28 -21.15 28.17 28.19
N ILE A 29 -19.93 27.78 28.55
CA ILE A 29 -19.28 28.24 29.82
C ILE A 29 -18.59 29.59 29.67
N GLY A 30 -18.73 30.28 28.52
CA GLY A 30 -18.28 31.67 28.35
C GLY A 30 -16.90 31.84 27.71
N LEU A 31 -16.25 30.77 27.22
CA LEU A 31 -15.01 30.85 26.47
C LEU A 31 -15.30 31.38 25.05
N LYS A 32 -14.49 32.32 24.59
CA LYS A 32 -14.52 32.78 23.20
C LYS A 32 -13.64 31.85 22.33
N GLU A 33 -14.00 31.67 21.08
CA GLU A 33 -13.19 30.89 20.13
C GLU A 33 -11.74 31.42 19.97
N SER A 34 -11.53 32.73 20.26
CA SER A 34 -10.21 33.35 20.27
C SER A 34 -9.29 32.79 21.35
N ASP A 35 -9.86 32.31 22.45
CA ASP A 35 -9.12 31.90 23.66
C ASP A 35 -8.71 30.42 23.61
N PHE A 36 -9.16 29.70 22.56
CA PHE A 36 -8.78 28.30 22.41
C PHE A 36 -7.32 28.15 21.97
N PRO A 37 -6.60 27.17 22.51
CA PRO A 37 -5.28 26.80 22.05
C PRO A 37 -5.30 26.41 20.56
N GLU A 38 -4.18 26.61 19.86
CA GLU A 38 -4.07 26.31 18.41
C GLU A 38 -4.41 24.86 18.06
N SER A 39 -4.07 23.90 18.92
CA SER A 39 -4.42 22.48 18.75
C SER A 39 -5.92 22.24 18.76
N THR A 40 -6.65 22.96 19.65
CA THR A 40 -8.11 22.88 19.74
C THR A 40 -8.77 23.54 18.52
N LYS A 41 -8.30 24.73 18.10
CA LYS A 41 -8.76 25.41 16.89
C LYS A 41 -8.57 24.53 15.65
N PHE A 42 -7.42 23.87 15.53
CA PHE A 42 -7.14 22.94 14.43
C PHE A 42 -8.14 21.78 14.39
N LEU A 43 -8.41 21.14 15.55
CA LEU A 43 -9.39 20.04 15.60
C LEU A 43 -10.81 20.50 15.30
N ILE A 44 -11.23 21.65 15.80
CA ILE A 44 -12.55 22.21 15.54
C ILE A 44 -12.69 22.58 14.06
N SER A 45 -11.70 23.21 13.46
CA SER A 45 -11.71 23.54 12.02
C SER A 45 -11.73 22.27 11.15
N LEU A 46 -10.97 21.26 11.51
CA LEU A 46 -10.98 19.95 10.84
C LEU A 46 -12.37 19.30 10.92
N SER A 47 -12.97 19.29 12.12
CA SER A 47 -14.30 18.74 12.34
C SER A 47 -15.38 19.48 11.53
N TYR A 48 -15.36 20.82 11.52
CA TYR A 48 -16.27 21.64 10.74
C TYR A 48 -16.14 21.42 9.25
N ASN A 49 -14.89 21.36 8.76
CA ASN A 49 -14.61 21.08 7.33
C ASN A 49 -15.11 19.70 6.93
N VAL A 50 -14.87 18.68 7.75
CA VAL A 50 -15.35 17.31 7.48
C VAL A 50 -16.89 17.29 7.48
N LYS A 51 -17.53 17.89 8.48
CA LYS A 51 -18.99 17.88 8.61
C LYS A 51 -19.71 18.68 7.53
N ASN A 52 -19.15 19.83 7.12
CA ASN A 52 -19.80 20.71 6.15
C ASN A 52 -19.51 20.31 4.71
N ASN A 53 -18.36 19.70 4.45
CA ASN A 53 -17.89 19.37 3.10
C ASN A 53 -17.75 17.85 2.84
N TYR A 54 -18.43 16.99 3.63
CA TYR A 54 -18.27 15.52 3.49
C TYR A 54 -18.60 15.03 2.07
N ILE A 55 -19.58 15.64 1.40
CA ILE A 55 -19.95 15.32 0.01
C ILE A 55 -18.79 15.66 -0.95
N ILE A 56 -18.17 16.84 -0.77
CA ILE A 56 -17.05 17.27 -1.61
C ILE A 56 -15.82 16.37 -1.38
N ILE A 57 -15.58 15.99 -0.11
CA ILE A 57 -14.48 15.06 0.23
C ILE A 57 -14.72 13.70 -0.42
N ILE A 58 -15.92 13.12 -0.31
CA ILE A 58 -16.26 11.85 -0.95
C ILE A 58 -16.13 11.98 -2.48
N LEU A 59 -16.66 13.04 -3.08
CA LEU A 59 -16.59 13.27 -4.51
C LEU A 59 -15.14 13.42 -5.00
N SER A 60 -14.30 14.13 -4.25
CA SER A 60 -12.88 14.31 -4.59
C SER A 60 -12.12 12.97 -4.51
N VAL A 61 -12.36 12.15 -3.48
CA VAL A 61 -11.76 10.82 -3.36
C VAL A 61 -12.19 9.91 -4.52
N VAL A 62 -13.48 9.90 -4.85
CA VAL A 62 -14.00 9.14 -5.99
C VAL A 62 -13.38 9.64 -7.31
N ALA A 63 -13.30 10.96 -7.50
CA ALA A 63 -12.69 11.55 -8.70
C ALA A 63 -11.22 11.17 -8.84
N VAL A 64 -10.44 11.20 -7.74
CA VAL A 64 -9.03 10.76 -7.73
C VAL A 64 -8.91 9.27 -8.06
N ILE A 65 -9.76 8.41 -7.49
CA ILE A 65 -9.76 6.97 -7.78
C ILE A 65 -10.09 6.72 -9.26
N VAL A 66 -11.10 7.40 -9.80
CA VAL A 66 -11.49 7.27 -11.21
C VAL A 66 -10.38 7.79 -12.12
N ALA A 67 -9.82 8.96 -11.85
CA ALA A 67 -8.70 9.52 -12.61
C ALA A 67 -7.48 8.58 -12.60
N TRP A 68 -7.15 8.01 -11.43
CA TRP A 68 -6.08 7.03 -11.32
C TRP A 68 -6.36 5.77 -12.13
N ARG A 69 -7.59 5.23 -12.08
CA ARG A 69 -7.97 4.06 -12.89
C ARG A 69 -7.91 4.34 -14.39
N LEU A 70 -8.37 5.50 -14.83
CA LEU A 70 -8.28 5.91 -16.23
C LEU A 70 -6.83 6.08 -16.68
N PHE A 71 -5.99 6.71 -15.84
CA PHE A 71 -4.56 6.87 -16.12
C PHE A 71 -3.84 5.52 -16.26
N VAL A 72 -4.03 4.60 -15.32
CA VAL A 72 -3.42 3.25 -15.35
C VAL A 72 -4.01 2.38 -16.48
N GLY A 73 -5.20 2.70 -16.98
CA GLY A 73 -5.80 2.06 -18.17
C GLY A 73 -5.05 2.38 -19.47
N THR A 74 -4.31 3.48 -19.53
CA THR A 74 -3.48 3.82 -20.71
C THR A 74 -2.19 3.01 -20.73
N ARG A 75 -1.65 2.74 -21.92
CA ARG A 75 -0.38 2.01 -22.07
C ARG A 75 0.78 2.71 -21.35
N PHE A 76 0.82 4.03 -21.42
CA PHE A 76 1.85 4.83 -20.75
C PHE A 76 1.67 4.82 -19.23
N GLY A 77 0.46 5.10 -18.74
CA GLY A 77 0.16 5.11 -17.31
C GLY A 77 0.40 3.76 -16.64
N ARG A 78 0.10 2.65 -17.34
CA ARG A 78 0.39 1.30 -16.86
C ARG A 78 1.88 1.05 -16.66
N ARG A 79 2.73 1.44 -17.64
CA ARG A 79 4.20 1.31 -17.51
C ARG A 79 4.76 2.13 -16.35
N VAL A 80 4.29 3.38 -16.20
CA VAL A 80 4.70 4.25 -15.09
C VAL A 80 4.27 3.66 -13.74
N ALA A 81 3.01 3.24 -13.62
CA ALA A 81 2.51 2.61 -12.40
C ALA A 81 3.27 1.32 -12.05
N ASP A 82 3.55 0.47 -13.02
CA ASP A 82 4.28 -0.79 -12.82
C ASP A 82 5.74 -0.54 -12.44
N ARG A 83 6.36 0.52 -12.97
CA ARG A 83 7.71 0.94 -12.57
C ARG A 83 7.73 1.46 -11.13
N ILE A 84 6.76 2.29 -10.76
CA ILE A 84 6.62 2.81 -9.40
C ILE A 84 6.39 1.66 -8.41
N LYS A 85 5.53 0.69 -8.73
CA LYS A 85 5.30 -0.49 -7.88
C LYS A 85 6.59 -1.26 -7.56
N LEU A 86 7.50 -1.38 -8.54
CA LEU A 86 8.79 -2.06 -8.33
C LEU A 86 9.80 -1.20 -7.54
N MET A 87 9.66 0.14 -7.56
CA MET A 87 10.59 1.06 -6.89
C MET A 87 10.29 1.22 -5.38
N ILE A 88 9.07 0.97 -4.93
CA ILE A 88 8.72 1.12 -3.51
C ILE A 88 9.44 0.03 -2.71
N PRO A 89 10.29 0.37 -1.70
CA PRO A 89 11.26 -0.56 -1.13
C PRO A 89 10.66 -1.85 -0.56
N ILE A 90 9.49 -1.79 0.08
CA ILE A 90 8.85 -2.97 0.68
C ILE A 90 7.91 -3.65 -0.33
N PHE A 91 7.02 -2.86 -0.93
CA PHE A 91 6.02 -3.38 -1.87
C PHE A 91 6.62 -3.82 -3.20
N GLY A 92 7.73 -3.20 -3.64
CA GLY A 92 8.41 -3.59 -4.87
C GLY A 92 9.01 -4.99 -4.78
N LYS A 93 9.67 -5.31 -3.66
CA LYS A 93 10.18 -6.65 -3.42
C LYS A 93 9.07 -7.70 -3.40
N LEU A 94 7.95 -7.41 -2.72
CA LEU A 94 6.79 -8.29 -2.69
C LEU A 94 6.19 -8.47 -4.09
N HIS A 95 5.99 -7.36 -4.82
CA HIS A 95 5.43 -7.40 -6.17
C HIS A 95 6.30 -8.20 -7.13
N HIS A 96 7.63 -8.04 -7.05
CA HIS A 96 8.58 -8.81 -7.84
C HIS A 96 8.50 -10.31 -7.53
N LYS A 97 8.45 -10.71 -6.22
CA LYS A 97 8.24 -12.11 -5.82
C LYS A 97 6.94 -12.69 -6.38
N VAL A 98 5.83 -11.91 -6.33
CA VAL A 98 4.54 -12.32 -6.91
C VAL A 98 4.64 -12.53 -8.43
N CYS A 99 5.36 -11.64 -9.12
CA CYS A 99 5.59 -11.81 -10.57
C CYS A 99 6.42 -13.07 -10.86
N MET A 100 7.45 -13.37 -10.06
CA MET A 100 8.26 -14.58 -10.20
C MET A 100 7.42 -15.84 -9.95
N ALA A 101 6.63 -15.87 -8.89
CA ALA A 101 5.72 -16.98 -8.60
C ALA A 101 4.76 -17.25 -9.76
N ARG A 102 4.11 -16.18 -10.27
CA ARG A 102 3.18 -16.30 -11.41
C ARG A 102 3.87 -16.76 -12.69
N PHE A 103 5.03 -16.18 -13.01
CA PHE A 103 5.83 -16.58 -14.15
C PHE A 103 6.14 -18.07 -14.08
N SER A 104 6.74 -18.52 -12.97
CA SER A 104 7.20 -19.90 -12.81
C SER A 104 6.04 -20.89 -12.75
N ARG A 105 4.97 -20.56 -12.01
CA ARG A 105 3.78 -21.41 -11.90
C ARG A 105 3.10 -21.58 -13.26
N THR A 106 2.85 -20.47 -13.96
CA THR A 106 2.16 -20.53 -15.26
C THR A 106 3.02 -21.23 -16.31
N MET A 107 4.31 -20.89 -16.35
CA MET A 107 5.26 -21.52 -17.29
C MET A 107 5.39 -23.02 -17.04
N GLY A 108 5.61 -23.43 -15.77
CA GLY A 108 5.70 -24.84 -15.37
C GLY A 108 4.45 -25.62 -15.72
N THR A 109 3.26 -25.08 -15.42
CA THR A 109 1.97 -25.73 -15.74
C THR A 109 1.80 -25.92 -17.26
N LEU A 110 2.12 -24.90 -18.06
CA LEU A 110 1.99 -24.98 -19.52
C LEU A 110 2.95 -26.00 -20.13
N LEU A 111 4.21 -26.04 -19.66
CA LEU A 111 5.20 -27.02 -20.13
C LEU A 111 4.84 -28.45 -19.73
N THR A 112 4.39 -28.67 -18.51
CA THR A 112 3.88 -30.00 -18.06
C THR A 112 2.68 -30.45 -18.88
N SER A 113 1.87 -29.50 -19.37
CA SER A 113 0.74 -29.77 -20.28
C SER A 113 1.16 -29.97 -21.72
N GLY A 114 2.46 -29.95 -22.06
CA GLY A 114 2.99 -30.16 -23.40
C GLY A 114 2.91 -28.93 -24.34
N VAL A 115 2.62 -27.74 -23.80
CA VAL A 115 2.61 -26.51 -24.60
C VAL A 115 4.04 -26.15 -24.99
N PRO A 116 4.32 -25.86 -26.28
CA PRO A 116 5.64 -25.45 -26.74
C PRO A 116 6.12 -24.19 -25.99
N ILE A 117 7.43 -24.16 -25.66
CA ILE A 117 8.01 -23.10 -24.78
C ILE A 117 7.76 -21.68 -25.28
N LEU A 118 7.88 -21.43 -26.60
CA LEU A 118 7.65 -20.10 -27.18
C LEU A 118 6.20 -19.64 -27.02
N GLN A 119 5.25 -20.57 -27.08
CA GLN A 119 3.84 -20.30 -26.91
C GLN A 119 3.52 -20.09 -25.38
N ALA A 120 4.14 -20.90 -24.52
CA ALA A 120 4.03 -20.75 -23.07
C ALA A 120 4.53 -19.37 -22.63
N MET A 121 5.68 -18.91 -23.14
CA MET A 121 6.23 -17.57 -22.83
C MET A 121 5.30 -16.43 -23.26
N GLU A 122 4.65 -16.55 -24.42
CA GLU A 122 3.66 -15.56 -24.87
C GLU A 122 2.47 -15.46 -23.92
N THR A 123 1.95 -16.60 -23.51
CA THR A 123 0.83 -16.67 -22.55
C THR A 123 1.24 -16.09 -21.20
N VAL A 124 2.43 -16.44 -20.71
CA VAL A 124 2.97 -15.99 -19.44
C VAL A 124 3.20 -14.49 -19.42
N ALA A 125 3.69 -13.89 -20.51
CA ALA A 125 3.86 -12.44 -20.61
C ALA A 125 2.53 -11.69 -20.37
N GLY A 126 1.40 -12.26 -20.80
CA GLY A 126 0.06 -11.69 -20.54
C GLY A 126 -0.41 -11.81 -19.08
N THR A 127 0.12 -12.75 -18.31
CA THR A 127 -0.37 -13.11 -16.96
C THR A 127 0.58 -12.74 -15.82
N VAL A 128 1.83 -12.38 -16.09
CA VAL A 128 2.87 -12.11 -15.10
C VAL A 128 2.53 -10.93 -14.16
N GLY A 129 1.68 -10.02 -14.60
CA GLY A 129 1.11 -8.95 -13.76
C GLY A 129 1.95 -7.66 -13.68
N ASN A 130 3.04 -7.55 -14.45
CA ASN A 130 3.86 -6.35 -14.57
C ASN A 130 4.32 -6.18 -16.01
N SER A 131 4.13 -5.00 -16.59
CA SER A 131 4.45 -4.73 -18.00
C SER A 131 5.94 -4.79 -18.32
N ILE A 132 6.80 -4.36 -17.39
CA ILE A 132 8.26 -4.41 -17.58
C ILE A 132 8.74 -5.86 -17.63
N MET A 133 8.17 -6.69 -16.76
CA MET A 133 8.47 -8.10 -16.72
C MET A 133 7.90 -8.85 -17.94
N ALA A 134 6.71 -8.47 -18.37
CA ALA A 134 6.12 -8.98 -19.61
C ALA A 134 7.00 -8.66 -20.82
N ASP A 135 7.47 -7.42 -20.96
CA ASP A 135 8.40 -7.01 -22.01
C ASP A 135 9.69 -7.86 -21.95
N ALA A 136 10.28 -8.07 -20.75
CA ALA A 136 11.47 -8.92 -20.59
C ALA A 136 11.25 -10.38 -21.01
N VAL A 137 10.07 -10.94 -20.72
CA VAL A 137 9.71 -12.32 -21.18
C VAL A 137 9.55 -12.37 -22.67
N LEU A 138 8.94 -11.35 -23.30
CA LEU A 138 8.75 -11.31 -24.76
C LEU A 138 10.08 -11.09 -25.50
N ASP A 139 10.97 -10.27 -24.96
CA ASP A 139 12.32 -10.07 -25.50
C ASP A 139 13.14 -11.37 -25.41
N ALA A 140 13.07 -12.07 -24.25
CA ALA A 140 13.68 -13.38 -24.10
C ALA A 140 13.11 -14.41 -25.12
N ARG A 141 11.79 -14.45 -25.28
CA ARG A 141 11.14 -15.30 -26.27
C ARG A 141 11.65 -15.07 -27.69
N ALA A 142 11.87 -13.79 -28.08
CA ALA A 142 12.40 -13.48 -29.41
C ALA A 142 13.81 -14.06 -29.60
N ARG A 143 14.68 -13.93 -28.63
CA ARG A 143 16.06 -14.42 -28.67
C ARG A 143 16.12 -15.96 -28.64
N ILE A 144 15.28 -16.61 -27.82
CA ILE A 144 15.18 -18.09 -27.80
C ILE A 144 14.70 -18.63 -29.16
N ARG A 145 13.80 -17.91 -29.83
CA ARG A 145 13.39 -18.27 -31.19
C ARG A 145 14.55 -18.19 -32.22
N GLU A 146 15.55 -17.34 -31.96
CA GLU A 146 16.78 -17.20 -32.76
C GLU A 146 17.84 -18.25 -32.41
N GLY A 147 17.62 -19.05 -31.35
CA GLY A 147 18.48 -20.15 -30.94
C GLY A 147 19.29 -19.91 -29.67
N ASP A 148 19.07 -18.80 -28.98
CA ASP A 148 19.70 -18.57 -27.68
C ASP A 148 19.18 -19.58 -26.65
N ARG A 149 20.00 -19.90 -25.63
CA ARG A 149 19.59 -20.65 -24.44
C ARG A 149 18.54 -19.86 -23.67
N ILE A 150 17.68 -20.55 -22.91
CA ILE A 150 16.57 -19.91 -22.19
C ILE A 150 17.09 -18.99 -21.07
N GLY A 151 18.15 -19.41 -20.38
CA GLY A 151 18.74 -18.67 -19.27
C GLY A 151 19.34 -17.31 -19.66
N ASP A 152 20.06 -17.26 -20.78
CA ASP A 152 20.87 -16.11 -21.19
C ASP A 152 20.06 -14.80 -21.38
N PRO A 153 18.95 -14.78 -22.14
CA PRO A 153 18.15 -13.57 -22.31
C PRO A 153 17.40 -13.18 -21.03
N LEU A 154 17.03 -14.14 -20.18
CA LEU A 154 16.40 -13.85 -18.89
C LEU A 154 17.39 -13.18 -17.94
N GLU A 155 18.65 -13.64 -17.89
CA GLU A 155 19.72 -13.00 -17.13
C GLU A 155 20.00 -11.57 -17.61
N ALA A 156 20.13 -11.41 -18.93
CA ALA A 156 20.39 -10.12 -19.57
C ALA A 156 19.31 -9.08 -19.25
N SER A 157 18.06 -9.48 -19.03
CA SER A 157 16.96 -8.60 -18.64
C SER A 157 17.11 -7.97 -17.26
N LYS A 158 17.93 -8.56 -16.38
CA LYS A 158 18.11 -8.19 -14.95
C LYS A 158 16.81 -8.23 -14.13
N MET A 159 15.76 -8.79 -14.70
CA MET A 159 14.47 -8.94 -14.01
C MET A 159 14.36 -10.27 -13.28
N PHE A 160 15.19 -11.24 -13.63
CA PHE A 160 15.21 -12.58 -13.05
C PHE A 160 16.38 -12.73 -12.08
N PRO A 161 16.15 -13.14 -10.83
CA PRO A 161 17.21 -13.39 -9.87
C PRO A 161 18.16 -14.51 -10.36
N PRO A 162 19.47 -14.44 -10.01
CA PRO A 162 20.46 -15.42 -10.46
C PRO A 162 20.08 -16.88 -10.14
N MET A 163 19.44 -17.13 -9.00
CA MET A 163 18.95 -18.45 -8.64
C MET A 163 17.91 -18.97 -9.65
N VAL A 164 16.99 -18.13 -10.10
CA VAL A 164 15.97 -18.52 -11.08
C VAL A 164 16.60 -18.86 -12.41
N VAL A 165 17.52 -18.00 -12.89
CA VAL A 165 18.27 -18.22 -14.14
C VAL A 165 19.06 -19.52 -14.07
N HIS A 166 19.76 -19.76 -12.96
CA HIS A 166 20.51 -21.00 -12.79
C HIS A 166 19.61 -22.25 -12.77
N MET A 167 18.50 -22.23 -12.06
CA MET A 167 17.55 -23.36 -12.06
C MET A 167 16.93 -23.61 -13.45
N ILE A 168 16.63 -22.55 -14.18
CA ILE A 168 16.14 -22.65 -15.58
C ILE A 168 17.21 -23.29 -16.45
N GLY A 169 18.47 -22.86 -16.35
CA GLY A 169 19.59 -23.46 -17.11
C GLY A 169 19.78 -24.94 -16.81
N VAL A 170 19.74 -25.35 -15.53
CA VAL A 170 19.80 -26.77 -15.14
C VAL A 170 18.61 -27.55 -15.69
N GLY A 171 17.40 -26.95 -15.65
CA GLY A 171 16.20 -27.57 -16.21
C GLY A 171 16.28 -27.74 -17.74
N GLU A 172 16.86 -26.75 -18.42
CA GLU A 172 17.08 -26.80 -19.88
C GLU A 172 18.08 -27.90 -20.26
N GLU A 173 19.21 -27.99 -19.53
CA GLU A 173 20.27 -28.99 -19.79
C GLU A 173 19.79 -30.42 -19.46
N SER A 174 19.00 -30.59 -18.42
CA SER A 174 18.49 -31.92 -17.99
C SER A 174 17.19 -32.32 -18.68
N GLY A 175 16.56 -31.45 -19.49
CA GLY A 175 15.26 -31.69 -20.09
C GLY A 175 14.09 -31.71 -19.09
N SER A 176 14.29 -31.18 -17.87
CA SER A 176 13.31 -31.17 -16.78
C SER A 176 12.91 -29.74 -16.38
N LEU A 177 12.74 -28.87 -17.39
CA LEU A 177 12.45 -27.46 -17.19
C LEU A 177 11.13 -27.23 -16.46
N ASP A 178 10.11 -28.03 -16.74
CA ASP A 178 8.80 -28.01 -16.07
C ASP A 178 8.93 -28.26 -14.57
N PHE A 179 9.71 -29.27 -14.19
CA PHE A 179 9.97 -29.59 -12.77
C PHE A 179 10.72 -28.47 -12.07
N MET A 180 11.76 -27.89 -12.68
CA MET A 180 12.50 -26.77 -12.13
C MET A 180 11.63 -25.53 -11.94
N LEU A 181 10.79 -25.22 -12.93
CA LEU A 181 9.85 -24.08 -12.83
C LEU A 181 8.81 -24.29 -11.72
N GLN A 182 8.32 -25.50 -11.50
CA GLN A 182 7.45 -25.80 -10.38
C GLN A 182 8.16 -25.57 -9.04
N LYS A 183 9.42 -25.98 -8.90
CA LYS A 183 10.22 -25.72 -7.69
C LYS A 183 10.45 -24.23 -7.45
N ILE A 184 10.72 -23.46 -8.51
CA ILE A 184 10.83 -22.01 -8.42
C ILE A 184 9.49 -21.41 -7.97
N ALA A 185 8.38 -21.88 -8.53
CA ALA A 185 7.05 -21.41 -8.15
C ALA A 185 6.75 -21.66 -6.66
N ASP A 186 6.97 -22.89 -6.18
CA ASP A 186 6.77 -23.28 -4.77
C ASP A 186 7.60 -22.40 -3.83
N PHE A 187 8.87 -22.16 -4.19
CA PHE A 187 9.75 -21.29 -3.42
C PHE A 187 9.22 -19.87 -3.35
N TYR A 188 8.87 -19.25 -4.51
CA TYR A 188 8.40 -17.86 -4.51
C TYR A 188 7.01 -17.69 -3.91
N GLU A 189 6.13 -18.67 -4.02
CA GLU A 189 4.83 -18.66 -3.33
C GLU A 189 5.02 -18.66 -1.81
N SER A 190 5.92 -19.50 -1.29
CA SER A 190 6.30 -19.50 0.12
C SER A 190 6.92 -18.18 0.57
N GLU A 191 7.81 -17.59 -0.25
CA GLU A 191 8.43 -16.29 0.01
C GLU A 191 7.42 -15.13 0.01
N VAL A 192 6.40 -15.19 -0.86
CA VAL A 192 5.29 -14.23 -0.87
C VAL A 192 4.50 -14.35 0.42
N GLU A 193 4.14 -15.55 0.83
CA GLU A 193 3.37 -15.81 2.05
C GLU A 193 4.14 -15.34 3.30
N ALA A 194 5.41 -15.67 3.43
CA ALA A 194 6.27 -15.22 4.52
C ALA A 194 6.39 -13.68 4.57
N THR A 195 6.52 -13.05 3.40
CA THR A 195 6.58 -11.58 3.30
C THR A 195 5.25 -10.93 3.72
N LEU A 196 4.11 -11.49 3.30
CA LEU A 196 2.78 -11.01 3.69
C LEU A 196 2.54 -11.17 5.20
N GLN A 197 2.95 -12.29 5.79
CA GLN A 197 2.86 -12.51 7.25
C GLN A 197 3.71 -11.49 8.01
N SER A 198 4.95 -11.26 7.58
CA SER A 198 5.84 -10.25 8.19
C SER A 198 5.27 -8.84 8.09
N LEU A 199 4.69 -8.46 6.94
CA LEU A 199 4.04 -7.17 6.77
C LEU A 199 2.82 -7.01 7.68
N THR A 200 2.01 -8.05 7.80
CA THR A 200 0.83 -8.03 8.67
C THR A 200 1.21 -7.89 10.14
N ALA A 201 2.24 -8.63 10.58
CA ALA A 201 2.76 -8.55 11.94
C ALA A 201 3.36 -7.17 12.26
N ALA A 202 4.00 -6.52 11.28
CA ALA A 202 4.55 -5.17 11.45
C ALA A 202 3.47 -4.07 11.47
N LEU A 203 2.33 -4.30 10.83
CA LEU A 203 1.23 -3.33 10.82
C LEU A 203 0.55 -3.17 12.17
N GLU A 204 0.48 -4.22 12.98
CA GLU A 204 -0.21 -4.20 14.28
C GLU A 204 0.40 -3.19 15.26
N PRO A 205 1.72 -3.20 15.58
CA PRO A 205 2.34 -2.20 16.42
C PRO A 205 2.23 -0.77 15.85
N ILE A 206 2.36 -0.62 14.54
CA ILE A 206 2.24 0.70 13.88
C ILE A 206 0.83 1.27 14.09
N LEU A 207 -0.21 0.45 13.90
CA LEU A 207 -1.59 0.88 14.11
C LEU A 207 -1.87 1.25 15.56
N ILE A 208 -1.35 0.50 16.52
CA ILE A 208 -1.51 0.80 17.95
C ILE A 208 -0.87 2.13 18.29
N VAL A 209 0.38 2.36 17.89
CA VAL A 209 1.09 3.62 18.15
C VAL A 209 0.41 4.81 17.46
N MET A 210 0.01 4.64 16.20
CA MET A 210 -0.66 5.68 15.44
C MET A 210 -2.03 6.04 16.05
N LEU A 211 -2.86 5.04 16.35
CA LEU A 211 -4.18 5.26 16.95
C LEU A 211 -4.04 5.88 18.35
N GLY A 212 -3.14 5.34 19.18
CA GLY A 212 -2.86 5.89 20.51
C GLY A 212 -2.38 7.34 20.44
N GLY A 213 -1.50 7.66 19.49
CA GLY A 213 -1.03 9.04 19.27
C GLY A 213 -2.15 9.99 18.82
N ILE A 214 -3.03 9.55 17.92
CA ILE A 214 -4.19 10.36 17.49
C ILE A 214 -5.15 10.60 18.66
N VAL A 215 -5.49 9.55 19.41
CA VAL A 215 -6.39 9.67 20.56
C VAL A 215 -5.78 10.57 21.63
N LEU A 216 -4.50 10.41 21.94
CA LEU A 216 -3.78 11.26 22.88
C LEU A 216 -3.80 12.72 22.43
N PHE A 217 -3.55 13.00 21.17
CA PHE A 217 -3.60 14.36 20.61
C PHE A 217 -5.00 14.97 20.76
N ILE A 218 -6.07 14.22 20.46
CA ILE A 218 -7.45 14.68 20.62
C ILE A 218 -7.74 14.98 22.09
N VAL A 219 -7.35 14.10 23.00
CA VAL A 219 -7.55 14.28 24.45
C VAL A 219 -6.83 15.55 24.93
N ILE A 220 -5.55 15.72 24.62
CA ILE A 220 -4.80 16.92 25.01
C ILE A 220 -5.45 18.18 24.46
N ALA A 221 -5.83 18.20 23.18
CA ALA A 221 -6.45 19.35 22.54
C ALA A 221 -7.84 19.69 23.11
N MET A 222 -8.56 18.69 23.64
CA MET A 222 -9.85 18.92 24.31
C MET A 222 -9.69 19.41 25.76
N PHE A 223 -8.66 18.95 26.48
CA PHE A 223 -8.42 19.37 27.85
C PHE A 223 -7.64 20.69 27.94
N ALA A 224 -6.90 21.08 26.92
CA ALA A 224 -6.11 22.31 26.92
C ALA A 224 -6.92 23.59 27.20
N PRO A 225 -8.17 23.79 26.67
CA PRO A 225 -8.98 24.95 27.04
C PRO A 225 -9.39 25.01 28.51
N LEU A 226 -9.61 23.84 29.16
CA LEU A 226 -9.94 23.79 30.58
C LEU A 226 -8.79 24.31 31.47
N LEU A 227 -7.55 24.00 31.07
CA LEU A 227 -6.37 24.53 31.79
C LEU A 227 -6.28 26.05 31.65
N THR A 228 -6.61 26.63 30.50
CA THR A 228 -6.62 28.08 30.33
C THR A 228 -7.70 28.76 31.17
N VAL A 229 -8.87 28.13 31.33
CA VAL A 229 -9.92 28.62 32.23
C VAL A 229 -9.44 28.61 33.69
N ILE A 230 -8.85 27.51 34.13
CA ILE A 230 -8.35 27.36 35.51
C ILE A 230 -7.27 28.41 35.81
N THR A 231 -6.34 28.64 34.88
CA THR A 231 -5.29 29.67 35.06
C THR A 231 -5.88 31.07 35.10
N GLN A 232 -6.83 31.43 34.23
CA GLN A 232 -7.51 32.72 34.25
C GLN A 232 -8.30 32.97 35.54
N LEU A 233 -8.98 31.95 36.08
CA LEU A 233 -9.68 32.03 37.35
C LEU A 233 -8.71 32.15 38.55
N SER A 234 -7.55 31.50 38.45
CA SER A 234 -6.50 31.59 39.49
C SER A 234 -5.81 32.95 39.48
N ASP A 235 -5.57 33.55 38.31
CA ASP A 235 -4.90 34.86 38.19
C ASP A 235 -5.86 36.02 38.41
N GLY A 236 -7.19 35.88 38.20
CA GLY A 236 -8.21 36.90 38.43
C GLY A 236 -8.82 36.89 39.82
N GLY A 237 -8.52 35.90 40.64
CA GLY A 237 -9.17 35.68 41.96
C GLY A 237 -8.49 36.32 43.17
N PHE A 238 -7.34 36.96 43.04
CA PHE A 238 -6.60 37.56 44.21
C PHE A 238 -6.14 39.00 44.01
N GLY A 239 -6.82 39.78 43.18
CA GLY A 239 -6.42 41.16 42.95
C GLY A 239 -7.57 42.14 42.87
N ASP A 240 -8.45 42.21 43.90
CA ASP A 240 -9.21 43.38 44.26
C ASP A 240 -9.84 43.17 45.64
N SER A 241 -9.14 43.64 46.66
CA SER A 241 -9.68 44.00 47.97
C SER A 241 -8.91 45.16 48.56
#